data_d357f4c6355c91dad5dd89a250e4d189
#
_entry.id   d357f4c6355c91dad5dd89a250e4d189
#
_cell.length_a   1.000
_cell.length_b   1.000
_cell.length_c   1.000
_cell.angle_alpha   90.00
_cell.angle_beta   90.00
_cell.angle_gamma   90.00
#
_symmetry.space_group_name_H-M   'P 1'
#
loop_
_entity.id
_entity.type
_entity.pdbx_description
1 polymer ?
#
loop_
_entity_poly.entity_id
_entity_poly.type
_entity_poly.pdbx_seq_one_letter_code
_entity_poly.pdbx_strand_id
1 'polypeptide(L)'
;MTLPRDHKVILERILGNIRNIEELLLTVTEESFMNNLKDFNAICLEFIQIGEKVNLLPGEFYESYPDLPWHELYGLRNRIVHGYEKVKRSIIWATIVSDLPVIKEGIMGILAE
;
A
#
# COMPACT_ATOMS: atom_id res chain seq x y z
N MET A 1 21.29 12.03 -7.79
CA MET A 1 21.30 10.82 -8.63
C MET A 1 19.91 10.57 -9.20
N THR A 2 19.83 10.28 -10.48
CA THR A 2 18.54 10.07 -11.12
C THR A 2 18.00 8.67 -10.83
N LEU A 3 16.73 8.59 -10.42
CA LEU A 3 16.06 7.32 -10.17
C LEU A 3 15.90 6.55 -11.50
N PRO A 4 16.21 5.25 -11.54
CA PRO A 4 16.00 4.46 -12.76
C PRO A 4 14.54 4.51 -13.22
N ARG A 5 14.33 4.53 -14.53
CA ARG A 5 13.00 4.64 -15.12
C ARG A 5 12.05 3.55 -14.64
N ASP A 6 12.55 2.31 -14.54
CA ASP A 6 11.71 1.19 -14.09
C ASP A 6 11.21 1.40 -12.66
N HIS A 7 12.05 1.96 -11.79
CA HIS A 7 11.66 2.29 -10.43
C HIS A 7 10.59 3.37 -10.41
N LYS A 8 10.74 4.40 -11.27
CA LYS A 8 9.73 5.46 -11.38
C LYS A 8 8.36 4.89 -11.77
N VAL A 9 8.34 4.00 -12.77
CA VAL A 9 7.09 3.39 -13.24
C VAL A 9 6.43 2.60 -12.11
N ILE A 10 7.21 1.80 -11.38
CA ILE A 10 6.69 1.03 -10.25
C ILE A 10 6.09 1.94 -9.18
N LEU A 11 6.82 3.00 -8.82
CA LEU A 11 6.34 3.95 -7.81
C LEU A 11 5.08 4.68 -8.26
N GLU A 12 4.99 5.08 -9.52
CA GLU A 12 3.80 5.71 -10.06
C GLU A 12 2.59 4.78 -10.02
N ARG A 13 2.79 3.49 -10.27
CA ARG A 13 1.74 2.49 -10.19
C ARG A 13 1.29 2.24 -8.75
N ILE A 14 2.23 2.25 -7.80
CA ILE A 14 1.88 2.18 -6.38
C ILE A 14 1.01 3.38 -6.00
N LEU A 15 1.37 4.58 -6.45
CA LEU A 15 0.53 5.77 -6.23
C LEU A 15 -0.86 5.58 -6.84
N GLY A 16 -0.96 4.94 -7.99
CA GLY A 16 -2.24 4.62 -8.60
C GLY A 16 -3.12 3.76 -7.70
N ASN A 17 -2.54 2.73 -7.08
CA ASN A 17 -3.26 1.91 -6.12
C ASN A 17 -3.69 2.71 -4.88
N ILE A 18 -2.81 3.58 -4.39
CA ILE A 18 -3.14 4.44 -3.25
C ILE A 18 -4.31 5.36 -3.60
N ARG A 19 -4.32 5.95 -4.79
CA ARG A 19 -5.43 6.80 -5.25
C ARG A 19 -6.72 6.00 -5.37
N ASN A 20 -6.65 4.74 -5.78
CA ASN A 20 -7.82 3.87 -5.81
C ASN A 20 -8.39 3.66 -4.39
N ILE A 21 -7.51 3.46 -3.41
CA ILE A 21 -7.96 3.36 -2.02
C ILE A 21 -8.62 4.67 -1.57
N GLU A 22 -8.00 5.81 -1.86
CA GLU A 22 -8.57 7.11 -1.52
C GLU A 22 -9.96 7.31 -2.14
N GLU A 23 -10.12 6.88 -3.38
CA GLU A 23 -11.42 6.96 -4.04
C GLU A 23 -12.44 6.05 -3.37
N LEU A 24 -12.06 4.81 -3.03
CA LEU A 24 -12.93 3.92 -2.28
C LEU A 24 -13.36 4.51 -0.94
N LEU A 25 -12.44 5.22 -0.27
CA LEU A 25 -12.74 5.84 1.02
C LEU A 25 -13.74 6.99 0.95
N LEU A 26 -14.12 7.45 -0.24
CA LEU A 26 -15.21 8.42 -0.38
C LEU A 26 -16.54 7.81 0.07
N THR A 27 -16.69 6.49 -0.04
CA THR A 27 -17.92 5.79 0.36
C THR A 27 -17.69 4.70 1.41
N VAL A 28 -16.46 4.18 1.54
CA VAL A 28 -16.13 3.17 2.54
C VAL A 28 -15.75 3.87 3.84
N THR A 29 -16.47 3.54 4.91
CA THR A 29 -16.19 4.02 6.27
C THR A 29 -15.51 2.91 7.06
N GLU A 30 -14.98 3.23 8.24
CA GLU A 30 -14.44 2.20 9.14
C GLU A 30 -15.50 1.15 9.43
N GLU A 31 -16.72 1.56 9.72
CA GLU A 31 -17.81 0.63 10.01
C GLU A 31 -18.11 -0.28 8.83
N SER A 32 -18.24 0.26 7.61
CA SER A 32 -18.51 -0.56 6.43
C SER A 32 -17.33 -1.47 6.10
N PHE A 33 -16.11 -1.00 6.28
CA PHE A 33 -14.93 -1.82 6.08
C PHE A 33 -14.91 -3.02 7.04
N MET A 34 -15.30 -2.80 8.29
CA MET A 34 -15.32 -3.87 9.29
C MET A 34 -16.48 -4.86 9.08
N ASN A 35 -17.59 -4.44 8.50
CA ASN A 35 -18.82 -5.23 8.47
C ASN A 35 -19.32 -5.60 7.08
N ASN A 36 -18.76 -5.02 6.00
CA ASN A 36 -19.19 -5.27 4.64
C ASN A 36 -18.08 -5.96 3.84
N LEU A 37 -18.34 -7.18 3.41
CA LEU A 37 -17.35 -7.98 2.70
C LEU A 37 -16.89 -7.34 1.39
N LYS A 38 -17.81 -6.71 0.66
CA LYS A 38 -17.49 -6.08 -0.61
C LYS A 38 -16.49 -4.94 -0.41
N ASP A 39 -16.70 -4.10 0.60
CA ASP A 39 -15.82 -2.98 0.90
C ASP A 39 -14.46 -3.47 1.39
N PHE A 40 -14.45 -4.48 2.25
CA PHE A 40 -13.22 -5.12 2.71
C PHE A 40 -12.41 -5.69 1.53
N ASN A 41 -13.06 -6.44 0.66
CA ASN A 41 -12.39 -7.07 -0.48
C ASN A 41 -11.82 -6.04 -1.46
N ALA A 42 -12.55 -4.96 -1.72
CA ALA A 42 -12.10 -3.93 -2.64
C ALA A 42 -10.79 -3.31 -2.17
N ILE A 43 -10.68 -3.00 -0.89
CA ILE A 43 -9.46 -2.41 -0.33
C ILE A 43 -8.34 -3.43 -0.25
N CYS A 44 -8.63 -4.68 0.14
CA CYS A 44 -7.63 -5.74 0.18
C CYS A 44 -6.96 -5.96 -1.18
N LEU A 45 -7.74 -5.92 -2.27
CA LEU A 45 -7.18 -6.07 -3.62
C LEU A 45 -6.12 -5.02 -3.91
N GLU A 46 -6.36 -3.78 -3.52
CA GLU A 46 -5.38 -2.71 -3.72
C GLU A 46 -4.11 -2.94 -2.89
N PHE A 47 -4.24 -3.38 -1.65
CA PHE A 47 -3.07 -3.68 -0.82
C PHE A 47 -2.26 -4.87 -1.34
N ILE A 48 -2.93 -5.88 -1.90
CA ILE A 48 -2.22 -7.00 -2.55
C ILE A 48 -1.35 -6.45 -3.70
N GLN A 49 -1.93 -5.62 -4.53
CA GLN A 49 -1.20 -5.04 -5.67
C GLN A 49 -0.06 -4.13 -5.23
N ILE A 50 -0.27 -3.33 -4.19
CA ILE A 50 0.80 -2.50 -3.63
C ILE A 50 1.96 -3.38 -3.15
N GLY A 51 1.68 -4.42 -2.38
CA GLY A 51 2.71 -5.30 -1.85
C GLY A 51 3.48 -6.03 -2.94
N GLU A 52 2.80 -6.48 -3.99
CA GLU A 52 3.45 -7.11 -5.13
C GLU A 52 4.40 -6.15 -5.85
N LYS A 53 3.98 -4.90 -6.03
CA LYS A 53 4.81 -3.87 -6.66
C LYS A 53 5.99 -3.47 -5.79
N VAL A 54 5.78 -3.36 -4.49
CA VAL A 54 6.87 -3.11 -3.54
C VAL A 54 7.94 -4.20 -3.70
N ASN A 55 7.53 -5.46 -3.83
CA ASN A 55 8.47 -6.57 -3.97
C ASN A 55 9.26 -6.56 -5.29
N LEU A 56 8.86 -5.75 -6.26
CA LEU A 56 9.59 -5.61 -7.52
C LEU A 56 10.78 -4.66 -7.41
N LEU A 57 10.84 -3.83 -6.37
CA LEU A 57 11.95 -2.91 -6.18
C LEU A 57 13.13 -3.64 -5.54
N PRO A 58 14.37 -3.31 -5.93
CA PRO A 58 15.53 -3.99 -5.37
C PRO A 58 15.80 -3.57 -3.92
N GLY A 59 16.51 -4.41 -3.17
CA GLY A 59 16.86 -4.12 -1.78
C GLY A 59 17.61 -2.80 -1.61
N GLU A 60 18.44 -2.45 -2.57
CA GLU A 60 19.18 -1.19 -2.57
C GLU A 60 18.25 0.03 -2.53
N PHE A 61 17.10 -0.08 -3.18
CA PHE A 61 16.10 0.99 -3.15
C PHE A 61 15.56 1.20 -1.73
N TYR A 62 15.24 0.11 -1.03
CA TYR A 62 14.74 0.19 0.34
C TYR A 62 15.78 0.75 1.28
N GLU A 63 17.04 0.39 1.08
CA GLU A 63 18.15 0.90 1.90
C GLU A 63 18.33 2.40 1.70
N SER A 64 17.99 2.92 0.52
CA SER A 64 18.08 4.35 0.23
C SER A 64 16.92 5.15 0.86
N TYR A 65 15.81 4.50 1.17
CA TYR A 65 14.61 5.14 1.72
C TYR A 65 14.08 4.35 2.91
N PRO A 66 14.89 4.19 3.98
CA PRO A 66 14.54 3.29 5.09
C PRO A 66 13.41 3.81 5.99
N ASP A 67 13.06 5.11 5.88
CA ASP A 67 12.03 5.70 6.72
C ASP A 67 10.61 5.34 6.28
N LEU A 68 10.45 4.75 5.10
CA LEU A 68 9.14 4.35 4.62
C LEU A 68 8.85 2.88 4.99
N PRO A 69 7.61 2.56 5.35
CA PRO A 69 7.26 1.23 5.86
C PRO A 69 7.07 0.19 4.75
N TRP A 70 8.11 -0.04 3.96
CA TRP A 70 8.08 -1.01 2.85
C TRP A 70 7.78 -2.44 3.32
N HIS A 71 8.42 -2.85 4.42
CA HIS A 71 8.24 -4.20 4.97
C HIS A 71 6.84 -4.42 5.48
N GLU A 72 6.23 -3.42 6.09
CA GLU A 72 4.87 -3.50 6.58
C GLU A 72 3.88 -3.69 5.43
N LEU A 73 4.11 -2.99 4.32
CA LEU A 73 3.26 -3.14 3.12
C LEU A 73 3.36 -4.53 2.52
N TYR A 74 4.58 -5.04 2.37
CA TYR A 74 4.78 -6.38 1.85
C TYR A 74 4.26 -7.44 2.81
N GLY A 75 4.50 -7.26 4.10
CA GLY A 75 3.97 -8.16 5.13
C GLY A 75 2.46 -8.19 5.16
N LEU A 76 1.80 -7.06 4.96
CA LEU A 76 0.35 -6.99 4.88
C LEU A 76 -0.17 -7.78 3.68
N ARG A 77 0.47 -7.60 2.50
CA ARG A 77 0.12 -8.39 1.32
C ARG A 77 0.19 -9.89 1.61
N ASN A 78 1.25 -10.32 2.28
CA ASN A 78 1.43 -11.74 2.61
C ASN A 78 0.35 -12.26 3.56
N ARG A 79 -0.03 -11.46 4.56
CA ARG A 79 -1.11 -11.85 5.48
C ARG A 79 -2.45 -11.96 4.77
N ILE A 80 -2.72 -11.06 3.83
CA ILE A 80 -3.98 -11.11 3.06
C ILE A 80 -4.00 -12.33 2.15
N VAL A 81 -2.92 -12.57 1.40
CA VAL A 81 -2.87 -13.65 0.42
C VAL A 81 -2.84 -15.03 1.07
N HIS A 82 -2.06 -15.18 2.14
CA HIS A 82 -1.85 -16.50 2.78
C HIS A 82 -2.74 -16.76 3.99
N GLY A 83 -3.39 -15.73 4.53
CA GLY A 83 -4.21 -15.86 5.73
C GLY A 83 -5.46 -15.02 5.66
N TYR A 84 -6.11 -14.94 4.51
CA TYR A 84 -7.26 -14.08 4.27
C TYR A 84 -8.34 -14.19 5.35
N GLU A 85 -8.66 -15.43 5.77
CA GLU A 85 -9.69 -15.66 6.78
C GLU A 85 -9.24 -15.26 8.19
N LYS A 86 -7.93 -15.11 8.41
CA LYS A 86 -7.35 -14.82 9.71
C LYS A 86 -6.89 -13.38 9.86
N VAL A 87 -6.84 -12.62 8.76
CA VAL A 87 -6.36 -11.25 8.82
C VAL A 87 -7.35 -10.38 9.59
N LYS A 88 -6.83 -9.58 10.51
CA LYS A 88 -7.66 -8.68 11.30
C LYS A 88 -7.94 -7.40 10.52
N ARG A 89 -9.21 -7.13 10.29
CA ARG A 89 -9.62 -5.92 9.55
C ARG A 89 -9.14 -4.64 10.26
N SER A 90 -9.08 -4.65 11.58
CA SER A 90 -8.61 -3.51 12.35
C SER A 90 -7.15 -3.15 12.05
N ILE A 91 -6.33 -4.17 11.79
CA ILE A 91 -4.91 -3.94 11.43
C ILE A 91 -4.81 -3.28 10.05
N ILE A 92 -5.61 -3.76 9.09
CA ILE A 92 -5.64 -3.16 7.75
C ILE A 92 -6.14 -1.71 7.83
N TRP A 93 -7.19 -1.47 8.61
CA TRP A 93 -7.72 -0.11 8.77
C TRP A 93 -6.69 0.83 9.40
N ALA A 94 -5.95 0.35 10.40
CA ALA A 94 -4.88 1.14 11.00
C ALA A 94 -3.80 1.50 9.97
N THR A 95 -3.49 0.59 9.05
CA THR A 95 -2.55 0.85 7.95
C THR A 95 -3.06 1.95 7.04
N ILE A 96 -4.35 1.93 6.71
CA ILE A 96 -4.98 2.98 5.89
C ILE A 96 -4.82 4.35 6.55
N VAL A 97 -5.08 4.43 7.84
CA VAL A 97 -5.09 5.70 8.57
C VAL A 97 -3.67 6.21 8.84
N SER A 98 -2.76 5.31 9.25
CA SER A 98 -1.43 5.70 9.75
C SER A 98 -0.33 5.62 8.70
N ASP A 99 -0.26 4.50 7.96
CA ASP A 99 0.88 4.25 7.08
C ASP A 99 0.68 4.79 5.66
N LEU A 100 -0.53 4.69 5.14
CA LEU A 100 -0.80 5.04 3.75
C LEU A 100 -0.47 6.51 3.42
N PRO A 101 -0.84 7.50 4.26
CA PRO A 101 -0.47 8.88 3.99
C PRO A 101 1.04 9.11 3.99
N VAL A 102 1.77 8.44 4.87
CA VAL A 102 3.23 8.54 4.95
C VAL A 102 3.88 7.98 3.68
N ILE A 103 3.39 6.83 3.22
CA ILE A 103 3.89 6.19 2.01
C ILE A 103 3.60 7.07 0.79
N LYS A 104 2.40 7.62 0.71
CA LYS A 104 2.01 8.48 -0.41
C LYS A 104 2.95 9.70 -0.51
N GLU A 105 3.13 10.42 0.59
CA GLU A 105 4.01 11.58 0.61
C GLU A 105 5.46 11.20 0.33
N GLY A 106 5.92 10.09 0.89
CA GLY A 106 7.27 9.61 0.66
C GLY A 106 7.53 9.28 -0.80
N ILE A 107 6.61 8.58 -1.45
CA ILE A 107 6.74 8.24 -2.88
C ILE A 107 6.71 9.52 -3.73
N MET A 108 5.82 10.43 -3.43
CA MET A 108 5.75 11.70 -4.16
C MET A 108 7.06 12.47 -4.03
N GLY A 109 7.67 12.49 -2.85
CA GLY A 109 8.95 13.12 -2.63
C GLY A 109 10.09 12.46 -3.41
N ILE A 110 10.10 11.13 -3.47
CA ILE A 110 11.09 10.39 -4.24
C ILE A 110 10.97 10.71 -5.74
N LEU A 111 9.75 10.74 -6.25
CA LEU A 111 9.51 11.04 -7.67
C LEU A 111 9.85 12.49 -8.02
N ALA A 112 9.87 13.38 -7.06
CA ALA A 112 10.18 14.79 -7.26
C ALA A 112 11.70 15.08 -7.23
N GLU A 113 12.51 14.11 -6.84
CA GLU A 113 13.97 14.27 -6.78
C GLU A 113 14.64 14.48 -8.13
#